data_5b59f2cba4d30a43ce924ddac2b26f60
#
_entry.id   5b59f2cba4d30a43ce924ddac2b26f60
#
_cell.length_a   1.000
_cell.length_b   1.000
_cell.length_c   1.000
_cell.angle_alpha   90.00
_cell.angle_beta   90.00
_cell.angle_gamma   90.00
#
_symmetry.space_group_name_H-M   'P 1'
#
loop_
_entity.id
_entity.type
_entity.pdbx_description
1 polymer ?
#
loop_
_entity_poly.entity_id
_entity_poly.type
_entity_poly.pdbx_seq_one_letter_code
_entity_poly.pdbx_strand_id
1 'polypeptide(L)'
;MSNLTMIVNGKMVSGSVEGRTLLVEFIRNDLHLTGTHVGCDTSQCGACAIHVDGKLVKACTMFALEANGADVSTIEGQANDDGTLNVIQQAFKDHHGLQCGFCTPGMVMAAADLLKTNAKPTELEVREYLDGNICRCTGCLLYTSDAADEGLG
;
A
#
# COMPACT_ATOMS: atom_id res chain seq x y z
N MET A 1 0.04 -28.47 -1.98
CA MET A 1 0.33 -27.39 -1.01
C MET A 1 1.82 -27.28 -0.79
N SER A 2 2.36 -26.08 -0.77
CA SER A 2 3.78 -25.82 -0.57
C SER A 2 3.96 -25.03 0.73
N ASN A 3 5.00 -25.37 1.50
CA ASN A 3 5.31 -24.63 2.73
C ASN A 3 5.96 -23.30 2.38
N LEU A 4 5.58 -22.29 3.13
CA LEU A 4 6.01 -20.91 3.00
C LEU A 4 6.45 -20.42 4.37
N THR A 5 7.56 -19.69 4.42
CA THR A 5 8.04 -19.00 5.62
C THR A 5 8.56 -17.63 5.21
N MET A 6 8.16 -16.58 5.91
CA MET A 6 8.61 -15.20 5.67
C MET A 6 8.61 -14.41 6.98
N ILE A 7 9.20 -13.23 6.97
CA ILE A 7 9.05 -12.27 8.06
C ILE A 7 7.95 -11.29 7.65
N VAL A 8 6.94 -11.10 8.50
CA VAL A 8 5.88 -10.11 8.26
C VAL A 8 5.81 -9.15 9.44
N ASN A 9 6.04 -7.88 9.18
CA ASN A 9 6.09 -6.82 10.21
C ASN A 9 7.01 -7.20 11.38
N GLY A 10 8.20 -7.71 11.07
CA GLY A 10 9.21 -8.11 12.05
C GLY A 10 8.95 -9.45 12.75
N LYS A 11 7.88 -10.18 12.40
CA LYS A 11 7.54 -11.48 12.99
C LYS A 11 7.68 -12.60 11.95
N MET A 12 8.34 -13.69 12.35
CA MET A 12 8.39 -14.88 11.49
C MET A 12 7.02 -15.55 11.43
N VAL A 13 6.52 -15.79 10.22
CA VAL A 13 5.27 -16.49 9.96
C VAL A 13 5.52 -17.66 9.03
N SER A 14 4.71 -18.70 9.17
CA SER A 14 4.75 -19.90 8.32
C SER A 14 3.35 -20.31 7.93
N GLY A 15 3.21 -20.85 6.74
CA GLY A 15 1.94 -21.35 6.25
C GLY A 15 2.13 -22.41 5.19
N SER A 16 1.03 -23.03 4.78
CA SER A 16 0.98 -23.95 3.65
C SER A 16 -0.03 -23.45 2.64
N VAL A 17 0.43 -23.12 1.44
CA VAL A 17 -0.37 -22.48 0.41
C VAL A 17 -0.38 -23.28 -0.89
N GLU A 18 -1.40 -23.07 -1.72
CA GLU A 18 -1.40 -23.55 -3.10
C GLU A 18 -0.43 -22.70 -3.94
N GLY A 19 0.13 -23.29 -5.02
CA GLY A 19 1.08 -22.58 -5.88
C GLY A 19 0.55 -21.30 -6.51
N ARG A 20 -0.77 -21.19 -6.66
CA ARG A 20 -1.48 -20.02 -7.24
C ARG A 20 -1.96 -18.99 -6.21
N THR A 21 -1.78 -19.22 -4.92
CA THR A 21 -2.21 -18.28 -3.86
C THR A 21 -1.46 -16.97 -4.01
N LEU A 22 -2.19 -15.87 -4.13
CA LEU A 22 -1.60 -14.53 -4.20
C LEU A 22 -1.10 -14.10 -2.83
N LEU A 23 -0.06 -13.27 -2.82
CA LEU A 23 0.51 -12.75 -1.57
C LEU A 23 -0.53 -11.98 -0.75
N VAL A 24 -1.39 -11.19 -1.41
CA VAL A 24 -2.47 -10.46 -0.73
C VAL A 24 -3.49 -11.40 -0.09
N GLU A 25 -3.78 -12.53 -0.70
CA GLU A 25 -4.70 -13.52 -0.14
C GLU A 25 -4.12 -14.15 1.12
N PHE A 26 -2.86 -14.57 1.08
CA PHE A 26 -2.16 -15.10 2.24
C PHE A 26 -2.11 -14.08 3.39
N ILE A 27 -1.74 -12.83 3.11
CA ILE A 27 -1.69 -11.76 4.12
C ILE A 27 -3.08 -11.54 4.76
N ARG A 28 -4.13 -11.48 3.96
CA ARG A 28 -5.47 -11.15 4.45
C ARG A 28 -6.20 -12.32 5.09
N ASN A 29 -6.13 -13.51 4.48
CA ASN A 29 -6.96 -14.64 4.85
C ASN A 29 -6.26 -15.55 5.87
N ASP A 30 -4.97 -15.81 5.69
CA ASP A 30 -4.21 -16.71 6.58
C ASP A 30 -3.60 -15.94 7.76
N LEU A 31 -3.03 -14.76 7.52
CA LEU A 31 -2.44 -13.95 8.59
C LEU A 31 -3.43 -12.97 9.24
N HIS A 32 -4.62 -12.81 8.67
CA HIS A 32 -5.66 -11.88 9.12
C HIS A 32 -5.22 -10.40 9.19
N LEU A 33 -4.22 -10.02 8.40
CA LEU A 33 -3.77 -8.64 8.25
C LEU A 33 -4.60 -7.98 7.14
N THR A 34 -5.73 -7.39 7.51
CA THR A 34 -6.75 -6.91 6.57
C THR A 34 -6.53 -5.48 6.08
N GLY A 35 -5.51 -4.78 6.56
CA GLY A 35 -5.19 -3.42 6.17
C GLY A 35 -4.69 -3.28 4.72
N THR A 36 -4.13 -4.33 4.14
CA THR A 36 -3.81 -4.38 2.71
C THR A 36 -5.08 -4.67 1.92
N HIS A 37 -5.57 -3.70 1.13
CA HIS A 37 -6.84 -3.80 0.41
C HIS A 37 -6.66 -4.26 -1.04
N VAL A 38 -7.74 -4.77 -1.65
CA VAL A 38 -7.81 -5.10 -3.08
C VAL A 38 -8.95 -4.29 -3.71
N GLY A 39 -8.61 -3.32 -4.55
CA GLY A 39 -9.56 -2.42 -5.19
C GLY A 39 -9.74 -2.62 -6.69
N CYS A 40 -8.98 -3.53 -7.31
CA CYS A 40 -9.08 -3.87 -8.73
C CYS A 40 -8.60 -5.30 -9.00
N ASP A 41 -8.78 -5.76 -10.23
CA ASP A 41 -8.25 -7.01 -10.78
C ASP A 41 -7.19 -6.80 -11.87
N THR A 42 -6.81 -5.54 -12.11
CA THR A 42 -5.94 -5.10 -13.23
C THR A 42 -4.59 -4.55 -12.78
N SER A 43 -4.26 -4.66 -11.49
CA SER A 43 -2.99 -4.19 -10.90
C SER A 43 -2.75 -2.67 -10.98
N GLN A 44 -3.80 -1.88 -11.17
CA GLN A 44 -3.70 -0.43 -11.39
C GLN A 44 -3.94 0.40 -10.13
N CYS A 45 -4.87 -0.02 -9.24
CA CYS A 45 -5.38 0.86 -8.18
C CYS A 45 -4.41 1.17 -7.04
N GLY A 46 -3.37 0.36 -6.83
CA GLY A 46 -2.37 0.56 -5.77
C GLY A 46 -2.84 0.29 -4.34
N ALA A 47 -4.12 -0.09 -4.12
CA ALA A 47 -4.65 -0.34 -2.77
C ALA A 47 -3.95 -1.51 -2.05
N CYS A 48 -3.34 -2.43 -2.81
CA CYS A 48 -2.62 -3.60 -2.31
C CYS A 48 -1.10 -3.38 -2.18
N ALA A 49 -0.63 -2.14 -2.29
CA ALA A 49 0.79 -1.82 -2.19
C ALA A 49 1.35 -2.16 -0.79
N ILE A 50 2.45 -2.89 -0.77
CA ILE A 50 3.21 -3.30 0.42
C ILE A 50 4.71 -3.25 0.10
N HIS A 51 5.57 -3.41 1.10
CA HIS A 51 7.00 -3.61 0.86
C HIS A 51 7.38 -5.09 0.97
N VAL A 52 8.18 -5.56 0.03
CA VAL A 52 8.85 -6.87 0.06
C VAL A 52 10.34 -6.63 -0.14
N ASP A 53 11.15 -7.03 0.81
CA ASP A 53 12.60 -6.76 0.86
C ASP A 53 12.92 -5.26 0.61
N GLY A 54 12.11 -4.40 1.23
CA GLY A 54 12.26 -2.95 1.16
C GLY A 54 11.78 -2.30 -0.14
N LYS A 55 11.26 -3.05 -1.11
CA LYS A 55 10.74 -2.54 -2.39
C LYS A 55 9.21 -2.49 -2.39
N LEU A 56 8.64 -1.42 -2.93
CA LEU A 56 7.19 -1.31 -3.11
C LEU A 56 6.72 -2.28 -4.20
N VAL A 57 5.77 -3.14 -3.85
CA VAL A 57 5.16 -4.11 -4.77
C VAL A 57 3.64 -4.11 -4.62
N LYS A 58 2.94 -4.59 -5.63
CA LYS A 58 1.48 -4.82 -5.58
C LYS A 58 1.21 -6.29 -5.22
N ALA A 59 0.78 -6.54 -3.99
CA ALA A 59 0.58 -7.89 -3.46
C ALA A 59 -0.47 -8.72 -4.23
N CYS A 60 -1.35 -8.06 -4.98
CA CYS A 60 -2.36 -8.73 -5.83
C CYS A 60 -1.80 -9.33 -7.12
N THR A 61 -0.52 -9.09 -7.45
CA THR A 61 0.15 -9.62 -8.65
C THR A 61 1.36 -10.48 -8.35
N MET A 62 1.62 -10.73 -7.09
CA MET A 62 2.72 -11.56 -6.61
C MET A 62 2.17 -12.83 -5.99
N PHE A 63 2.73 -13.99 -6.32
CA PHE A 63 2.38 -15.23 -5.63
C PHE A 63 3.00 -15.26 -4.22
N ALA A 64 2.28 -15.83 -3.27
CA ALA A 64 2.77 -15.96 -1.90
C ALA A 64 4.13 -16.69 -1.83
N LEU A 65 4.31 -17.70 -2.68
CA LEU A 65 5.56 -18.47 -2.74
C LEU A 65 6.77 -17.67 -3.24
N GLU A 66 6.55 -16.60 -4.01
CA GLU A 66 7.64 -15.71 -4.45
C GLU A 66 8.22 -14.90 -3.28
N ALA A 67 7.41 -14.67 -2.24
CA ALA A 67 7.84 -14.00 -0.99
C ALA A 67 8.41 -14.98 0.05
N ASN A 68 8.67 -16.23 -0.31
CA ASN A 68 9.27 -17.19 0.63
C ASN A 68 10.68 -16.74 1.04
N GLY A 69 10.91 -16.59 2.33
CA GLY A 69 12.17 -16.08 2.90
C GLY A 69 12.30 -14.56 2.91
N ALA A 70 11.35 -13.82 2.34
CA ALA A 70 11.39 -12.37 2.26
C ALA A 70 10.98 -11.66 3.56
N ASP A 71 11.35 -10.40 3.67
CA ASP A 71 10.86 -9.46 4.69
C ASP A 71 9.72 -8.63 4.10
N VAL A 72 8.52 -8.83 4.62
CA VAL A 72 7.27 -8.20 4.16
C VAL A 72 6.81 -7.18 5.19
N SER A 73 6.60 -5.94 4.76
CA SER A 73 6.02 -4.88 5.59
C SER A 73 4.68 -4.45 5.03
N THR A 74 3.65 -4.50 5.86
CA THR A 74 2.29 -4.04 5.54
C THR A 74 1.95 -2.78 6.34
N ILE A 75 0.78 -2.21 6.10
CA ILE A 75 0.34 -0.99 6.81
C ILE A 75 0.27 -1.20 8.32
N GLU A 76 -0.05 -2.40 8.79
CA GLU A 76 -0.09 -2.73 10.22
C GLU A 76 1.27 -2.61 10.90
N GLY A 77 2.35 -2.75 10.14
CA GLY A 77 3.72 -2.57 10.64
C GLY A 77 4.27 -1.15 10.50
N GLN A 78 3.46 -0.19 10.06
CA GLN A 78 3.93 1.20 9.86
C GLN A 78 3.76 2.09 11.10
N ALA A 79 2.92 1.72 12.05
CA ALA A 79 2.81 2.45 13.32
C ALA A 79 4.12 2.36 14.12
N ASN A 80 4.34 3.34 15.00
CA ASN A 80 5.45 3.30 15.94
C ASN A 80 5.27 2.15 16.95
N ASP A 81 6.34 1.73 17.61
CA ASP A 81 6.33 0.61 18.57
C ASP A 81 5.36 0.82 19.75
N ASP A 82 5.09 2.09 20.10
CA ASP A 82 4.13 2.46 21.14
C ASP A 82 2.67 2.50 20.64
N GLY A 83 2.42 2.14 19.37
CA GLY A 83 1.10 2.15 18.73
C GLY A 83 0.65 3.53 18.23
N THR A 84 1.47 4.58 18.34
CA THR A 84 1.17 5.89 17.76
C THR A 84 1.39 5.88 16.25
N LEU A 85 0.69 6.78 15.56
CA LEU A 85 0.87 6.95 14.12
C LEU A 85 2.29 7.43 13.81
N ASN A 86 2.89 6.88 12.76
CA ASN A 86 4.14 7.43 12.24
C ASN A 86 3.88 8.81 11.56
N VAL A 87 4.94 9.50 11.20
CA VAL A 87 4.86 10.87 10.64
C VAL A 87 4.00 10.95 9.38
N ILE A 88 4.04 9.92 8.51
CA ILE A 88 3.24 9.89 7.27
C ILE A 88 1.76 9.68 7.60
N GLN A 89 1.46 8.70 8.43
CA GLN A 89 0.09 8.42 8.87
C GLN A 89 -0.52 9.63 9.59
N GLN A 90 0.27 10.29 10.44
CA GLN A 90 -0.15 11.50 11.13
C GLN A 90 -0.43 12.65 10.15
N ALA A 91 0.41 12.83 9.12
CA ALA A 91 0.18 13.84 8.07
C ALA A 91 -1.13 13.58 7.31
N PHE A 92 -1.42 12.33 6.93
CA PHE A 92 -2.71 11.97 6.31
C PHE A 92 -3.90 12.33 7.20
N LYS A 93 -3.79 12.13 8.51
CA LYS A 93 -4.82 12.47 9.48
C LYS A 93 -4.98 13.99 9.63
N ASP A 94 -3.90 14.73 9.84
CA ASP A 94 -3.91 16.14 10.15
C ASP A 94 -4.35 17.01 8.95
N HIS A 95 -4.02 16.57 7.74
CA HIS A 95 -4.37 17.25 6.50
C HIS A 95 -5.62 16.67 5.81
N HIS A 96 -6.37 15.83 6.52
CA HIS A 96 -7.60 15.21 5.98
C HIS A 96 -7.39 14.48 4.64
N GLY A 97 -6.22 13.82 4.47
CA GLY A 97 -5.83 13.11 3.26
C GLY A 97 -6.61 11.84 2.96
N LEU A 98 -7.73 11.60 3.66
CA LEU A 98 -8.57 10.42 3.49
C LEU A 98 -10.04 10.74 3.75
N GLN A 99 -10.93 9.99 3.10
CA GLN A 99 -12.37 9.99 3.39
C GLN A 99 -12.80 8.60 3.84
N CYS A 100 -13.13 7.67 2.93
CA CYS A 100 -13.46 6.28 3.32
C CYS A 100 -12.27 5.49 3.85
N GLY A 101 -11.04 5.88 3.54
CA GLY A 101 -9.80 5.24 4.00
C GLY A 101 -9.38 3.99 3.20
N PHE A 102 -10.14 3.57 2.18
CA PHE A 102 -9.84 2.33 1.45
C PHE A 102 -8.50 2.38 0.68
N CYS A 103 -8.18 3.49 0.04
CA CYS A 103 -6.92 3.69 -0.68
C CYS A 103 -5.74 4.03 0.24
N THR A 104 -6.02 4.48 1.46
CA THR A 104 -5.04 5.08 2.38
C THR A 104 -3.88 4.16 2.72
N PRO A 105 -4.07 2.86 3.05
CA PRO A 105 -2.95 1.97 3.33
C PRO A 105 -1.94 1.91 2.18
N GLY A 106 -2.40 1.72 0.95
CA GLY A 106 -1.54 1.68 -0.23
C GLY A 106 -0.82 3.01 -0.49
N MET A 107 -1.51 4.13 -0.29
CA MET A 107 -0.90 5.47 -0.43
C MET A 107 0.16 5.72 0.64
N VAL A 108 -0.07 5.33 1.88
CA VAL A 108 0.93 5.45 2.96
C VAL A 108 2.17 4.62 2.65
N MET A 109 1.99 3.39 2.16
CA MET A 109 3.11 2.52 1.77
C MET A 109 3.91 3.12 0.60
N ALA A 110 3.23 3.68 -0.40
CA ALA A 110 3.87 4.36 -1.53
C ALA A 110 4.61 5.64 -1.08
N ALA A 111 3.99 6.47 -0.25
CA ALA A 111 4.63 7.67 0.30
C ALA A 111 5.88 7.31 1.15
N ALA A 112 5.81 6.24 1.94
CA ALA A 112 6.95 5.75 2.72
C ALA A 112 8.11 5.32 1.80
N ASP A 113 7.81 4.70 0.67
CA ASP A 113 8.81 4.28 -0.30
C ASP A 113 9.46 5.49 -1.01
N LEU A 114 8.65 6.46 -1.44
CA LEU A 114 9.17 7.71 -2.02
C LEU A 114 10.14 8.41 -1.06
N LEU A 115 9.76 8.54 0.22
CA LEU A 115 10.58 9.23 1.22
C LEU A 115 11.89 8.51 1.56
N LYS A 116 12.00 7.20 1.30
CA LYS A 116 13.27 6.47 1.40
C LYS A 116 14.28 6.90 0.33
N THR A 117 13.79 7.20 -0.86
CA THR A 117 14.62 7.56 -2.02
C THR A 117 14.82 9.06 -2.16
N ASN A 118 13.83 9.85 -1.78
CA ASN A 118 13.85 11.31 -1.80
C ASN A 118 13.23 11.86 -0.52
N ALA A 119 14.07 12.32 0.41
CA ALA A 119 13.62 12.82 1.72
C ALA A 119 12.89 14.18 1.65
N LYS A 120 12.97 14.89 0.53
CA LYS A 120 12.32 16.19 0.31
C LYS A 120 11.74 16.27 -1.11
N PRO A 121 10.74 15.45 -1.44
CA PRO A 121 10.14 15.49 -2.75
C PRO A 121 9.40 16.82 -2.97
N THR A 122 9.42 17.28 -4.20
CA THR A 122 8.55 18.37 -4.66
C THR A 122 7.11 17.86 -4.77
N GLU A 123 6.15 18.77 -4.82
CA GLU A 123 4.73 18.41 -5.01
C GLU A 123 4.52 17.60 -6.29
N LEU A 124 5.20 17.95 -7.40
CA LEU A 124 5.12 17.23 -8.65
C LEU A 124 5.63 15.78 -8.50
N GLU A 125 6.79 15.60 -7.87
CA GLU A 125 7.33 14.25 -7.63
C GLU A 125 6.40 13.39 -6.78
N VAL A 126 5.74 13.97 -5.77
CA VAL A 126 4.74 13.27 -4.96
C VAL A 126 3.55 12.84 -5.82
N ARG A 127 3.04 13.74 -6.67
CA ARG A 127 1.91 13.45 -7.57
C ARG A 127 2.24 12.35 -8.56
N GLU A 128 3.39 12.45 -9.23
CA GLU A 128 3.87 11.44 -10.19
C GLU A 128 4.07 10.08 -9.51
N TYR A 129 4.62 10.06 -8.29
CA TYR A 129 4.84 8.80 -7.57
C TYR A 129 3.52 8.13 -7.14
N LEU A 130 2.53 8.92 -6.73
CA LEU A 130 1.22 8.45 -6.31
C LEU A 130 0.26 8.19 -7.48
N ASP A 131 0.65 8.44 -8.73
CA ASP A 131 -0.17 8.17 -9.91
C ASP A 131 -0.60 6.69 -10.04
N GLY A 132 0.19 5.78 -9.46
CA GLY A 132 -0.16 4.37 -9.31
C GLY A 132 -1.18 4.04 -8.21
N ASN A 133 -1.71 5.04 -7.49
CA ASN A 133 -2.67 4.89 -6.39
C ASN A 133 -3.96 5.66 -6.70
N ILE A 134 -5.08 4.94 -6.82
CA ILE A 134 -6.38 5.51 -7.17
C ILE A 134 -7.22 5.74 -5.91
N CYS A 135 -7.74 6.97 -5.76
CA CYS A 135 -8.68 7.34 -4.71
C CYS A 135 -10.02 7.75 -5.31
N ARG A 136 -11.06 6.95 -5.11
CA ARG A 136 -12.39 7.26 -5.63
C ARG A 136 -13.08 8.43 -4.90
N CYS A 137 -12.82 8.61 -3.61
CA CYS A 137 -13.48 9.64 -2.80
C CYS A 137 -12.99 11.05 -3.10
N THR A 138 -11.69 11.22 -3.26
CA THR A 138 -11.08 12.54 -3.57
C THR A 138 -11.17 12.88 -5.05
N GLY A 139 -11.66 11.96 -5.86
CA GLY A 139 -11.81 12.11 -7.30
C GLY A 139 -10.47 12.31 -8.01
N CYS A 140 -9.38 11.78 -7.41
CA CYS A 140 -8.04 12.14 -7.83
C CYS A 140 -7.98 13.63 -8.09
N LEU A 141 -7.60 14.44 -7.14
CA LEU A 141 -7.70 15.91 -7.09
C LEU A 141 -7.40 16.63 -8.43
N LEU A 142 -6.57 16.00 -9.27
CA LEU A 142 -6.25 16.44 -10.61
C LEU A 142 -7.47 16.40 -11.57
N TYR A 143 -8.31 15.38 -11.47
CA TYR A 143 -9.50 15.27 -12.31
C TYR A 143 -10.56 16.32 -11.99
N THR A 144 -10.69 16.69 -10.72
CA THR A 144 -11.68 17.71 -10.31
C THR A 144 -11.20 19.12 -10.62
N SER A 145 -9.91 19.41 -10.59
CA SER A 145 -9.39 20.71 -11.02
C SER A 145 -9.52 20.89 -12.54
N ASP A 146 -9.06 19.92 -13.32
CA ASP A 146 -9.14 19.98 -14.79
C ASP A 146 -10.59 20.00 -15.29
N ALA A 147 -11.47 19.17 -14.74
CA ALA A 147 -12.88 19.17 -15.10
C ALA A 147 -13.61 20.46 -14.70
N ALA A 148 -13.18 21.14 -13.63
CA ALA A 148 -13.71 22.44 -13.24
C ALA A 148 -13.22 23.55 -14.18
N ASP A 149 -11.98 23.47 -14.64
CA ASP A 149 -11.39 24.44 -15.57
C ASP A 149 -11.99 24.31 -16.99
N GLU A 150 -12.26 23.09 -17.46
CA GLU A 150 -12.92 22.84 -18.74
C GLU A 150 -14.41 23.21 -18.73
N GLY A 151 -15.06 23.19 -17.58
CA GLY A 151 -16.48 23.55 -17.43
C GLY A 151 -16.77 25.05 -17.42
N LEU A 152 -15.74 25.89 -17.40
CA LEU A 152 -15.80 27.35 -17.37
C LEU A 152 -15.45 28.00 -18.72
N GLY A 153 -15.25 27.20 -19.75
CA GLY A 153 -15.04 27.64 -21.13
C GLY A 153 -16.32 27.97 -21.88
#